data_1c49d1eecd8721dada2d7b2f50cf1c49
#
_entry.id   1c49d1eecd8721dada2d7b2f50cf1c49
#
_cell.length_a   1.000
_cell.length_b   1.000
_cell.length_c   1.000
_cell.angle_alpha   90.00
_cell.angle_beta   90.00
_cell.angle_gamma   90.00
#
_symmetry.space_group_name_H-M   'P 1'
#
loop_
_entity.id
_entity.type
_entity.pdbx_description
1 polymer ?
#
loop_
_entity_poly.entity_id
_entity_poly.type
_entity_poly.pdbx_seq_one_letter_code
_entity_poly.pdbx_strand_id
1 'polypeptide(L)'
;MNKGILLFAFNNEKIDYVKQAKFVAIRAKQYLNLPTTLVTDSPVEDEVFDNVRIAVDNHPTNNKTYRDRTTSTVFKNRARMYAYDLSPYDNTILLDTDIVICNDQYNKVFQQTDDLLMYSNAYDITGNRNKNEFTYVSDIGCKFYWATCVYFEKTKRTNIFFDLLKHISQNYSYYKVLYELPTNVYRNDYAFSIAVHIMNN
;
A
#
# COMPACT_ATOMS: atom_id res chain seq x y z
N MET A 1 -10.14 -18.68 -10.26
CA MET A 1 -9.83 -17.45 -9.47
C MET A 1 -9.05 -16.50 -10.35
N ASN A 2 -9.50 -15.26 -10.48
CA ASN A 2 -8.78 -14.27 -11.26
C ASN A 2 -7.68 -13.61 -10.38
N LYS A 3 -6.56 -13.26 -11.00
CA LYS A 3 -5.37 -12.71 -10.34
C LYS A 3 -5.00 -11.39 -10.98
N GLY A 4 -4.51 -10.44 -10.21
CA GLY A 4 -4.06 -9.18 -10.79
C GLY A 4 -3.38 -8.25 -9.82
N ILE A 5 -2.95 -7.11 -10.35
CA ILE A 5 -2.25 -6.05 -9.61
C ILE A 5 -3.18 -4.88 -9.41
N LEU A 6 -3.15 -4.31 -8.21
CA LEU A 6 -3.85 -3.11 -7.85
C LEU A 6 -2.85 -2.00 -7.50
N LEU A 7 -2.96 -0.87 -8.18
CA LEU A 7 -2.13 0.31 -7.97
C LEU A 7 -3.00 1.49 -7.55
N PHE A 8 -2.55 2.25 -6.56
CA PHE A 8 -3.18 3.51 -6.16
C PHE A 8 -2.26 4.66 -6.56
N ALA A 9 -2.74 5.55 -7.45
CA ALA A 9 -1.99 6.68 -7.95
C ALA A 9 -2.84 7.96 -7.93
N PHE A 10 -2.54 8.83 -7.01
CA PHE A 10 -3.18 10.14 -6.85
C PHE A 10 -2.14 11.23 -7.07
N ASN A 11 -2.20 11.89 -8.21
CA ASN A 11 -1.25 12.94 -8.57
C ASN A 11 -1.32 14.11 -7.59
N ASN A 12 -0.20 14.75 -7.37
CA ASN A 12 -0.10 16.02 -6.68
C ASN A 12 0.75 17.02 -7.51
N GLU A 13 0.93 18.22 -7.01
CA GLU A 13 1.65 19.29 -7.71
C GLU A 13 3.13 18.97 -8.01
N LYS A 14 3.71 17.98 -7.34
CA LYS A 14 5.15 17.64 -7.43
C LYS A 14 5.42 16.33 -8.14
N ILE A 15 4.51 15.36 -8.02
CA ILE A 15 4.74 13.98 -8.47
C ILE A 15 3.54 13.51 -9.29
N ASP A 16 3.84 13.01 -10.47
CA ASP A 16 2.93 12.27 -11.32
C ASP A 16 2.96 10.77 -10.96
N TYR A 17 2.14 10.40 -10.01
CA TYR A 17 2.01 9.00 -9.56
C TYR A 17 1.38 8.10 -10.63
N VAL A 18 0.51 8.67 -11.49
CA VAL A 18 -0.09 7.90 -12.61
C VAL A 18 0.99 7.49 -13.60
N LYS A 19 1.94 8.36 -13.89
CA LYS A 19 3.09 8.02 -14.75
C LYS A 19 3.96 6.92 -14.13
N GLN A 20 4.17 6.95 -12.81
CA GLN A 20 4.87 5.88 -12.10
C GLN A 20 4.08 4.57 -12.17
N ALA A 21 2.75 4.61 -11.91
CA ALA A 21 1.88 3.44 -12.01
C ALA A 21 1.89 2.82 -13.42
N LYS A 22 1.93 3.66 -14.47
CA LYS A 22 2.07 3.19 -15.86
C LYS A 22 3.35 2.37 -16.05
N PHE A 23 4.48 2.84 -15.52
CA PHE A 23 5.73 2.08 -15.59
C PHE A 23 5.60 0.72 -14.89
N VAL A 24 5.00 0.69 -13.68
CA VAL A 24 4.77 -0.57 -12.95
C VAL A 24 3.87 -1.52 -13.75
N ALA A 25 2.79 -1.01 -14.36
CA ALA A 25 1.86 -1.80 -15.16
C ALA A 25 2.53 -2.42 -16.40
N ILE A 26 3.39 -1.66 -17.12
CA ILE A 26 4.19 -2.19 -18.24
C ILE A 26 5.07 -3.35 -17.76
N ARG A 27 5.77 -3.17 -16.63
CA ARG A 27 6.65 -4.20 -16.07
C ARG A 27 5.87 -5.42 -15.56
N ALA A 28 4.70 -5.20 -14.98
CA ALA A 28 3.80 -6.27 -14.55
C ALA A 28 3.34 -7.13 -15.74
N LYS A 29 2.94 -6.50 -16.83
CA LYS A 29 2.56 -7.20 -18.04
C LYS A 29 3.73 -7.99 -18.64
N GLN A 30 4.93 -7.39 -18.65
CA GLN A 30 6.14 -7.99 -19.22
C GLN A 30 6.62 -9.21 -18.42
N TYR A 31 6.66 -9.13 -17.09
CA TYR A 31 7.31 -10.15 -16.25
C TYR A 31 6.33 -11.10 -15.57
N LEU A 32 5.13 -10.61 -15.24
CA LEU A 32 4.17 -11.39 -14.46
C LEU A 32 3.00 -11.90 -15.31
N ASN A 33 2.77 -11.30 -16.47
CA ASN A 33 1.59 -11.56 -17.33
C ASN A 33 0.28 -11.41 -16.54
N LEU A 34 0.18 -10.39 -15.69
CA LEU A 34 -0.98 -10.11 -14.86
C LEU A 34 -1.68 -8.82 -15.32
N PRO A 35 -3.02 -8.80 -15.29
CA PRO A 35 -3.79 -7.59 -15.49
C PRO A 35 -3.57 -6.61 -14.35
N THR A 36 -3.64 -5.31 -14.68
CA THR A 36 -3.41 -4.23 -13.73
C THR A 36 -4.62 -3.31 -13.66
N THR A 37 -5.10 -3.05 -12.45
CA THR A 37 -6.13 -2.06 -12.16
C THR A 37 -5.48 -0.84 -11.51
N LEU A 38 -5.73 0.32 -12.09
CA LEU A 38 -5.38 1.62 -11.52
C LEU A 38 -6.56 2.17 -10.71
N VAL A 39 -6.29 2.63 -9.47
CA VAL A 39 -7.20 3.45 -8.66
C VAL A 39 -6.63 4.86 -8.58
N THR A 40 -7.42 5.86 -9.00
CA THR A 40 -7.00 7.26 -9.08
C THR A 40 -8.18 8.20 -8.82
N ASP A 41 -7.94 9.50 -8.66
CA ASP A 41 -8.97 10.51 -8.45
C ASP A 41 -9.40 11.25 -9.74
N SER A 42 -8.81 10.90 -10.87
CA SER A 42 -9.09 11.53 -12.17
C SER A 42 -9.20 10.46 -13.28
N PRO A 43 -10.01 10.68 -14.31
CA PRO A 43 -10.07 9.80 -15.46
C PRO A 43 -8.68 9.64 -16.12
N VAL A 44 -8.32 8.41 -16.42
CA VAL A 44 -7.10 8.05 -17.14
C VAL A 44 -7.47 7.11 -18.29
N GLU A 45 -7.16 7.53 -19.50
CA GLU A 45 -7.33 6.73 -20.71
C GLU A 45 -5.97 6.26 -21.18
N ASP A 46 -5.57 5.06 -20.74
CA ASP A 46 -4.30 4.44 -21.12
C ASP A 46 -4.47 2.92 -21.18
N GLU A 47 -4.25 2.34 -22.36
CA GLU A 47 -4.41 0.91 -22.63
C GLU A 47 -3.47 -0.01 -21.82
N VAL A 48 -2.51 0.54 -21.14
CA VAL A 48 -1.63 -0.23 -20.26
C VAL A 48 -2.37 -0.77 -19.03
N PHE A 49 -3.45 -0.07 -18.60
CA PHE A 49 -4.29 -0.49 -17.50
C PHE A 49 -5.50 -1.27 -18.01
N ASP A 50 -5.67 -2.49 -17.55
CA ASP A 50 -6.83 -3.32 -17.90
C ASP A 50 -8.13 -2.77 -17.30
N ASN A 51 -8.05 -2.05 -16.18
CA ASN A 51 -9.16 -1.34 -15.56
C ASN A 51 -8.68 -0.05 -14.90
N VAL A 52 -9.54 0.98 -14.91
CA VAL A 52 -9.36 2.21 -14.13
C VAL A 52 -10.57 2.38 -13.22
N ARG A 53 -10.33 2.66 -11.94
CA ARG A 53 -11.38 2.94 -10.95
C ARG A 53 -11.15 4.30 -10.32
N ILE A 54 -12.22 5.08 -10.23
CA ILE A 54 -12.16 6.39 -9.60
C ILE A 54 -12.48 6.24 -8.11
N ALA A 55 -11.59 6.77 -7.29
CA ALA A 55 -11.78 6.86 -5.85
C ALA A 55 -11.30 8.24 -5.37
N VAL A 56 -11.91 8.74 -4.32
CA VAL A 56 -11.56 10.06 -3.77
C VAL A 56 -10.90 9.87 -2.41
N ASP A 57 -9.70 10.43 -2.26
CA ASP A 57 -9.00 10.50 -0.98
C ASP A 57 -9.11 11.93 -0.42
N ASN A 58 -10.20 12.20 0.29
CA ASN A 58 -10.53 13.53 0.83
C ASN A 58 -10.00 13.71 2.27
N HIS A 59 -8.69 13.58 2.46
CA HIS A 59 -8.06 13.88 3.75
C HIS A 59 -7.06 15.05 3.62
N PRO A 60 -7.54 16.31 3.58
CA PRO A 60 -6.71 17.48 3.30
C PRO A 60 -5.65 17.76 4.37
N THR A 61 -5.80 17.16 5.56
CA THR A 61 -4.87 17.36 6.69
C THR A 61 -3.69 16.39 6.68
N ASN A 62 -3.67 15.39 5.79
CA ASN A 62 -2.55 14.45 5.71
C ASN A 62 -1.42 15.04 4.86
N ASN A 63 -0.65 15.95 5.42
CA ASN A 63 0.43 16.64 4.72
C ASN A 63 1.78 15.95 4.97
N LYS A 64 2.53 15.75 3.89
CA LYS A 64 3.90 15.24 3.92
C LYS A 64 4.88 16.36 3.56
N THR A 65 5.86 16.59 4.43
CA THR A 65 6.97 17.51 4.15
C THR A 65 8.11 16.73 3.49
N TYR A 66 8.62 17.23 2.37
CA TYR A 66 9.74 16.60 1.66
C TYR A 66 11.08 16.87 2.35
N ARG A 67 12.16 16.19 1.89
CA ARG A 67 13.50 16.28 2.48
C ARG A 67 14.09 17.69 2.48
N ASP A 68 13.65 18.55 1.56
CA ASP A 68 14.03 19.97 1.52
C ASP A 68 13.50 20.78 2.72
N ARG A 69 12.57 20.18 3.51
CA ARG A 69 11.88 20.75 4.68
C ARG A 69 11.08 22.03 4.39
N THR A 70 11.02 22.47 3.14
CA THR A 70 10.34 23.69 2.71
C THR A 70 9.05 23.40 1.95
N THR A 71 8.98 22.23 1.29
CA THR A 71 7.84 21.84 0.48
C THR A 71 6.95 20.89 1.25
N SER A 72 5.68 21.25 1.44
CA SER A 72 4.64 20.39 1.98
C SER A 72 3.53 20.21 0.96
N THR A 73 3.07 18.99 0.76
CA THR A 73 1.93 18.68 -0.11
C THR A 73 0.98 17.73 0.57
N VAL A 74 -0.28 17.72 0.11
CA VAL A 74 -1.26 16.73 0.56
C VAL A 74 -0.78 15.34 0.14
N PHE A 75 -0.72 14.42 1.11
CA PHE A 75 -0.33 13.05 0.89
C PHE A 75 -1.57 12.16 0.82
N LYS A 76 -2.03 11.89 -0.40
CA LYS A 76 -3.23 11.09 -0.69
C LYS A 76 -2.87 9.60 -0.66
N ASN A 77 -2.93 8.97 0.50
CA ASN A 77 -2.56 7.57 0.68
C ASN A 77 -3.58 6.73 1.46
N ARG A 78 -4.66 7.34 1.97
CA ARG A 78 -5.65 6.63 2.79
C ARG A 78 -6.56 5.73 1.99
N ALA A 79 -6.77 6.00 0.70
CA ALA A 79 -7.65 5.19 -0.15
C ALA A 79 -7.24 3.71 -0.23
N ARG A 80 -6.00 3.34 0.12
CA ARG A 80 -5.53 1.94 0.15
C ARG A 80 -6.31 1.04 1.15
N MET A 81 -6.96 1.62 2.16
CA MET A 81 -7.84 0.87 3.05
C MET A 81 -9.06 0.27 2.33
N TYR A 82 -9.38 0.76 1.13
CA TYR A 82 -10.46 0.25 0.29
C TYR A 82 -9.98 -0.76 -0.78
N ALA A 83 -8.73 -1.26 -0.67
CA ALA A 83 -8.16 -2.13 -1.68
C ALA A 83 -8.97 -3.41 -1.89
N TYR A 84 -9.56 -3.98 -0.82
CA TYR A 84 -10.43 -5.14 -0.91
C TYR A 84 -11.67 -4.88 -1.77
N ASP A 85 -12.33 -3.75 -1.56
CA ASP A 85 -13.56 -3.38 -2.26
C ASP A 85 -13.27 -2.95 -3.71
N LEU A 86 -12.15 -2.26 -3.94
CA LEU A 86 -11.77 -1.69 -5.23
C LEU A 86 -11.06 -2.69 -6.14
N SER A 87 -10.48 -3.76 -5.61
CA SER A 87 -9.88 -4.79 -6.44
C SER A 87 -10.95 -5.58 -7.20
N PRO A 88 -10.82 -5.76 -8.53
CA PRO A 88 -11.70 -6.65 -9.29
C PRO A 88 -11.25 -8.12 -9.22
N TYR A 89 -10.14 -8.42 -8.55
CA TYR A 89 -9.51 -9.75 -8.54
C TYR A 89 -9.83 -10.51 -7.26
N ASP A 90 -9.92 -11.84 -7.36
CA ASP A 90 -10.02 -12.74 -6.21
C ASP A 90 -8.69 -12.76 -5.44
N ASN A 91 -7.58 -12.75 -6.17
CA ASN A 91 -6.22 -12.74 -5.65
C ASN A 91 -5.51 -11.48 -6.13
N THR A 92 -5.13 -10.61 -5.22
CA THR A 92 -4.62 -9.27 -5.52
C THR A 92 -3.21 -9.08 -4.98
N ILE A 93 -2.31 -8.55 -5.82
CA ILE A 93 -1.07 -7.95 -5.36
C ILE A 93 -1.26 -6.43 -5.38
N LEU A 94 -1.35 -5.82 -4.20
CA LEU A 94 -1.38 -4.39 -4.02
C LEU A 94 0.06 -3.87 -3.96
N LEU A 95 0.44 -3.00 -4.89
CA LEU A 95 1.80 -2.46 -5.00
C LEU A 95 1.83 -0.92 -4.87
N ASP A 96 2.95 -0.39 -4.40
CA ASP A 96 3.29 1.03 -4.56
C ASP A 96 3.68 1.33 -6.01
N THR A 97 3.54 2.58 -6.41
CA THR A 97 3.82 3.03 -7.78
C THR A 97 5.30 3.27 -8.06
N ASP A 98 6.15 3.26 -7.05
CA ASP A 98 7.60 3.44 -7.13
C ASP A 98 8.38 2.10 -7.04
N ILE A 99 7.70 0.98 -7.20
CA ILE A 99 8.30 -0.35 -7.26
C ILE A 99 8.80 -0.65 -8.70
N VAL A 100 9.94 -1.33 -8.78
CA VAL A 100 10.47 -1.84 -10.05
C VAL A 100 10.38 -3.36 -10.08
N ILE A 101 9.50 -3.88 -10.94
CA ILE A 101 9.38 -5.32 -11.19
C ILE A 101 10.48 -5.74 -12.18
N CYS A 102 11.40 -6.61 -11.76
CA CYS A 102 12.55 -7.03 -12.54
C CYS A 102 12.46 -8.48 -13.07
N ASN A 103 11.59 -9.29 -12.49
CA ASN A 103 11.41 -10.71 -12.81
C ASN A 103 10.01 -11.19 -12.40
N ASP A 104 9.77 -12.49 -12.47
CA ASP A 104 8.50 -13.16 -12.18
C ASP A 104 8.29 -13.53 -10.70
N GLN A 105 9.18 -13.10 -9.81
CA GLN A 105 9.19 -13.54 -8.39
C GLN A 105 7.86 -13.26 -7.66
N TYR A 106 7.15 -12.18 -8.01
CA TYR A 106 5.85 -11.88 -7.40
C TYR A 106 4.79 -12.95 -7.70
N ASN A 107 4.93 -13.73 -8.79
CA ASN A 107 4.00 -14.83 -9.07
C ASN A 107 4.03 -15.95 -8.01
N LYS A 108 5.10 -16.05 -7.22
CA LYS A 108 5.23 -17.04 -6.14
C LYS A 108 4.23 -16.84 -5.01
N VAL A 109 3.69 -15.61 -4.82
CA VAL A 109 2.70 -15.34 -3.77
C VAL A 109 1.40 -16.12 -4.01
N PHE A 110 1.06 -16.40 -5.28
CA PHE A 110 -0.15 -17.16 -5.62
C PHE A 110 -0.05 -18.67 -5.35
N GLN A 111 1.10 -19.14 -4.92
CA GLN A 111 1.35 -20.55 -4.55
C GLN A 111 1.37 -20.74 -3.03
N GLN A 112 1.23 -19.65 -2.27
CA GLN A 112 1.19 -19.69 -0.82
C GLN A 112 -0.20 -20.11 -0.32
N THR A 113 -0.25 -20.58 0.91
CA THR A 113 -1.50 -20.99 1.56
C THR A 113 -2.15 -19.87 2.38
N ASP A 114 -1.38 -18.82 2.67
CA ASP A 114 -1.86 -17.68 3.44
C ASP A 114 -2.65 -16.73 2.56
N ASP A 115 -3.78 -16.27 3.07
CA ASP A 115 -4.68 -15.34 2.39
C ASP A 115 -4.27 -13.86 2.51
N LEU A 116 -3.24 -13.56 3.32
CA LEU A 116 -2.65 -12.24 3.51
C LEU A 116 -1.14 -12.35 3.71
N LEU A 117 -0.36 -11.73 2.83
CA LEU A 117 1.11 -11.71 2.93
C LEU A 117 1.65 -10.28 2.84
N MET A 118 2.61 -9.96 3.69
CA MET A 118 3.31 -8.68 3.73
C MET A 118 4.79 -8.88 4.08
N TYR A 119 5.64 -8.00 3.59
CA TYR A 119 7.05 -8.00 3.99
C TYR A 119 7.24 -7.40 5.38
N SER A 120 7.99 -8.10 6.24
CA SER A 120 8.41 -7.62 7.55
C SER A 120 9.87 -7.17 7.59
N ASN A 121 10.65 -7.51 6.57
CA ASN A 121 12.06 -7.17 6.47
C ASN A 121 12.31 -6.34 5.21
N ALA A 122 13.05 -5.25 5.35
CA ALA A 122 13.55 -4.45 4.24
C ALA A 122 15.04 -4.20 4.40
N TYR A 123 15.73 -4.11 3.29
CA TYR A 123 17.15 -3.80 3.25
C TYR A 123 17.38 -2.53 2.44
N ASP A 124 18.11 -1.60 3.03
CA ASP A 124 18.60 -0.44 2.29
C ASP A 124 19.81 -0.87 1.45
N ILE A 125 19.63 -0.91 0.12
CA ILE A 125 20.70 -1.29 -0.81
C ILE A 125 21.87 -0.28 -0.83
N THR A 126 21.65 0.94 -0.32
CA THR A 126 22.70 1.96 -0.19
C THR A 126 23.51 1.81 1.10
N GLY A 127 23.05 1.00 2.05
CA GLY A 127 23.67 0.80 3.35
C GLY A 127 23.61 2.00 4.30
N ASN A 128 22.89 3.07 3.93
CA ASN A 128 22.83 4.31 4.71
C ASN A 128 21.82 4.29 5.86
N ARG A 129 20.95 3.27 5.92
CA ARG A 129 19.93 3.13 6.95
C ARG A 129 20.24 1.98 7.90
N ASN A 130 19.93 2.17 9.18
CA ASN A 130 20.02 1.10 10.16
C ASN A 130 18.96 0.02 9.84
N LYS A 131 19.38 -1.24 9.83
CA LYS A 131 18.51 -2.41 9.59
C LYS A 131 17.38 -2.53 10.63
N ASN A 132 17.58 -2.01 11.83
CA ASN A 132 16.63 -2.12 12.94
C ASN A 132 15.60 -0.99 12.96
N GLU A 133 15.73 0.03 12.10
CA GLU A 133 14.88 1.23 12.10
C GLU A 133 13.40 0.91 11.92
N PHE A 134 13.06 -0.21 11.27
CA PHE A 134 11.70 -0.61 10.94
C PHE A 134 11.41 -2.05 11.34
N THR A 135 11.91 -2.51 12.46
CA THR A 135 11.58 -3.82 13.01
C THR A 135 10.27 -3.80 13.79
N TYR A 136 10.04 -2.72 14.51
CA TYR A 136 8.84 -2.48 15.32
C TYR A 136 8.24 -1.10 15.01
N VAL A 137 6.93 -0.99 15.23
CA VAL A 137 6.19 0.27 15.05
C VAL A 137 6.65 1.32 16.07
N SER A 138 6.90 0.87 17.31
CA SER A 138 7.38 1.65 18.44
C SER A 138 7.95 0.72 19.51
N ASP A 139 8.31 1.26 20.66
CA ASP A 139 8.86 0.49 21.80
C ASP A 139 7.85 -0.49 22.43
N ILE A 140 6.56 -0.40 22.13
CA ILE A 140 5.53 -1.34 22.60
C ILE A 140 5.55 -2.72 21.94
N GLY A 141 6.48 -2.97 21.01
CA GLY A 141 6.73 -4.30 20.44
C GLY A 141 5.79 -4.73 19.31
N CYS A 142 4.94 -3.85 18.77
CA CYS A 142 4.15 -4.14 17.57
C CYS A 142 5.08 -4.28 16.36
N LYS A 143 5.10 -5.46 15.74
CA LYS A 143 5.96 -5.74 14.59
C LYS A 143 5.60 -4.86 13.40
N PHE A 144 6.63 -4.32 12.74
CA PHE A 144 6.45 -3.48 11.56
C PHE A 144 6.32 -4.32 10.30
N TYR A 145 5.34 -3.97 9.46
CA TYR A 145 5.13 -4.54 8.14
C TYR A 145 5.10 -3.46 7.08
N TRP A 146 5.68 -3.76 5.93
CA TRP A 146 5.74 -2.85 4.79
C TRP A 146 4.47 -2.98 3.94
N ALA A 147 3.70 -1.90 3.85
CA ALA A 147 2.51 -1.84 3.00
C ALA A 147 2.82 -1.58 1.52
N THR A 148 4.10 -1.52 1.14
CA THR A 148 4.55 -1.28 -0.24
C THR A 148 4.19 -2.42 -1.20
N CYS A 149 4.11 -3.64 -0.68
CA CYS A 149 3.68 -4.82 -1.41
C CYS A 149 2.87 -5.71 -0.48
N VAL A 150 1.59 -5.87 -0.78
CA VAL A 150 0.64 -6.67 -0.01
C VAL A 150 -0.07 -7.63 -0.94
N TYR A 151 0.04 -8.92 -0.68
CA TYR A 151 -0.84 -9.90 -1.31
C TYR A 151 -2.04 -10.15 -0.43
N PHE A 152 -3.23 -10.23 -1.02
CA PHE A 152 -4.41 -10.72 -0.35
C PHE A 152 -5.33 -11.52 -1.29
N GLU A 153 -5.96 -12.52 -0.72
CA GLU A 153 -7.06 -13.26 -1.33
C GLU A 153 -8.39 -12.72 -0.76
N LYS A 154 -9.45 -12.67 -1.57
CA LYS A 154 -10.79 -12.26 -1.11
C LYS A 154 -11.44 -13.36 -0.27
N THR A 155 -11.12 -13.38 1.02
CA THR A 155 -11.69 -14.24 2.05
C THR A 155 -12.46 -13.44 3.09
N LYS A 156 -13.22 -14.11 3.94
CA LYS A 156 -13.86 -13.46 5.10
C LYS A 156 -12.83 -12.83 6.05
N ARG A 157 -11.68 -13.49 6.24
CA ARG A 157 -10.61 -13.01 7.12
C ARG A 157 -9.98 -11.72 6.59
N THR A 158 -9.66 -11.68 5.30
CA THR A 158 -9.08 -10.48 4.68
C THR A 158 -10.11 -9.35 4.56
N ASN A 159 -11.39 -9.63 4.41
CA ASN A 159 -12.44 -8.61 4.50
C ASN A 159 -12.42 -7.94 5.89
N ILE A 160 -12.38 -8.73 6.98
CA ILE A 160 -12.28 -8.22 8.35
C ILE A 160 -11.00 -7.37 8.52
N PHE A 161 -9.88 -7.81 7.95
CA PHE A 161 -8.62 -7.04 7.97
C PHE A 161 -8.78 -5.65 7.33
N PHE A 162 -9.40 -5.57 6.15
CA PHE A 162 -9.60 -4.28 5.48
C PHE A 162 -10.67 -3.42 6.18
N ASP A 163 -11.68 -3.99 6.81
CA ASP A 163 -12.62 -3.23 7.66
C ASP A 163 -11.93 -2.66 8.90
N LEU A 164 -11.01 -3.42 9.50
CA LEU A 164 -10.17 -2.94 10.59
C LEU A 164 -9.24 -1.80 10.13
N LEU A 165 -8.68 -1.87 8.92
CA LEU A 165 -7.89 -0.76 8.35
C LEU A 165 -8.71 0.52 8.18
N LYS A 166 -9.98 0.41 7.72
CA LYS A 166 -10.90 1.54 7.64
C LYS A 166 -11.12 2.16 9.03
N HIS A 167 -11.38 1.30 10.03
CA HIS A 167 -11.56 1.74 11.42
C HIS A 167 -10.31 2.44 11.98
N ILE A 168 -9.11 1.87 11.79
CA ILE A 168 -7.84 2.47 12.20
C ILE A 168 -7.63 3.82 11.53
N SER A 169 -7.90 3.92 10.22
CA SER A 169 -7.75 5.17 9.47
C SER A 169 -8.69 6.27 9.97
N GLN A 170 -9.94 5.92 10.29
CA GLN A 170 -10.94 6.86 10.82
C GLN A 170 -10.59 7.33 12.24
N ASN A 171 -9.95 6.48 13.04
CA ASN A 171 -9.58 6.73 14.42
C ASN A 171 -8.06 6.87 14.60
N TYR A 172 -7.34 7.36 13.59
CA TYR A 172 -5.88 7.34 13.57
C TYR A 172 -5.25 8.08 14.75
N SER A 173 -5.84 9.17 15.21
CA SER A 173 -5.34 9.92 16.37
C SER A 173 -5.35 9.08 17.66
N TYR A 174 -6.36 8.24 17.85
CA TYR A 174 -6.43 7.29 18.96
C TYR A 174 -5.34 6.22 18.84
N TYR A 175 -5.22 5.58 17.69
CA TYR A 175 -4.22 4.54 17.46
C TYR A 175 -2.79 5.09 17.52
N LYS A 176 -2.58 6.35 17.11
CA LYS A 176 -1.30 7.03 17.24
C LYS A 176 -0.85 7.08 18.71
N VAL A 177 -1.74 7.46 19.63
CA VAL A 177 -1.42 7.52 21.07
C VAL A 177 -1.22 6.11 21.62
N LEU A 178 -2.14 5.18 21.31
CA LEU A 178 -2.11 3.82 21.82
C LEU A 178 -0.84 3.05 21.40
N TYR A 179 -0.37 3.27 20.20
CA TYR A 179 0.81 2.59 19.61
C TYR A 179 2.07 3.49 19.58
N GLU A 180 2.04 4.66 20.24
CA GLU A 180 3.16 5.59 20.35
C GLU A 180 3.82 5.91 18.99
N LEU A 181 2.98 6.16 17.95
CA LEU A 181 3.50 6.40 16.61
C LEU A 181 4.31 7.70 16.54
N PRO A 182 5.47 7.71 15.86
CA PRO A 182 6.40 8.83 15.87
C PRO A 182 5.94 10.02 15.00
N THR A 183 4.82 9.91 14.30
CA THR A 183 4.35 10.92 13.34
C THR A 183 2.85 11.17 13.37
N ASN A 184 2.46 12.40 13.06
CA ASN A 184 1.05 12.78 12.85
C ASN A 184 0.57 12.45 11.43
N VAL A 185 1.48 12.22 10.51
CA VAL A 185 1.16 11.85 9.13
C VAL A 185 0.67 10.42 9.12
N TYR A 186 -0.53 10.21 8.57
CA TYR A 186 -1.02 8.84 8.35
C TYR A 186 -0.10 8.09 7.38
N ARG A 187 0.32 6.90 7.79
CA ARG A 187 1.12 6.00 6.96
C ARG A 187 0.46 4.62 6.92
N ASN A 188 0.36 4.08 5.72
CA ASN A 188 -0.17 2.73 5.51
C ASN A 188 0.63 1.68 6.28
N ASP A 189 1.96 1.78 6.31
CA ASP A 189 2.81 0.83 7.04
C ASP A 189 2.40 0.68 8.50
N TYR A 190 2.14 1.80 9.20
CA TYR A 190 1.67 1.75 10.59
C TYR A 190 0.26 1.17 10.71
N ALA A 191 -0.68 1.60 9.86
CA ALA A 191 -2.05 1.12 9.92
C ALA A 191 -2.14 -0.39 9.64
N PHE A 192 -1.42 -0.87 8.63
CA PHE A 192 -1.35 -2.29 8.28
C PHE A 192 -0.67 -3.10 9.39
N SER A 193 0.43 -2.62 9.97
CA SER A 193 1.11 -3.28 11.09
C SER A 193 0.20 -3.42 12.30
N ILE A 194 -0.52 -2.36 12.67
CA ILE A 194 -1.48 -2.37 13.77
C ILE A 194 -2.62 -3.34 13.49
N ALA A 195 -3.17 -3.35 12.26
CA ALA A 195 -4.23 -4.27 11.89
C ALA A 195 -3.78 -5.74 12.01
N VAL A 196 -2.58 -6.07 11.52
CA VAL A 196 -1.99 -7.41 11.69
C VAL A 196 -1.80 -7.76 13.17
N HIS A 197 -1.31 -6.80 13.97
CA HIS A 197 -1.12 -7.02 15.41
C HIS A 197 -2.45 -7.33 16.12
N ILE A 198 -3.50 -6.56 15.85
CA ILE A 198 -4.82 -6.78 16.47
C ILE A 198 -5.43 -8.12 16.04
N MET A 199 -5.25 -8.53 14.78
CA MET A 199 -5.82 -9.79 14.29
C MET A 199 -5.09 -11.05 14.81
N ASN A 200 -3.86 -10.93 15.28
CA ASN A 200 -3.03 -12.04 15.75
C ASN A 200 -3.03 -12.19 17.28
N ASN A 201 -3.67 -11.26 18.02
CA ASN A 201 -3.82 -11.30 19.47
C ASN A 201 -5.29 -11.43 19.89
#